data_62adf538a60f961728549c96aa6b8c19
#
_entry.id   62adf538a60f961728549c96aa6b8c19
#
_cell.length_a   1.000
_cell.length_b   1.000
_cell.length_c   1.000
_cell.angle_alpha   90.00
_cell.angle_beta   90.00
_cell.angle_gamma   90.00
#
_symmetry.space_group_name_H-M   'P 1'
#
loop_
_entity.id
_entity.type
_entity.pdbx_description
1 polymer ?
#
loop_
_entity_poly.entity_id
_entity_poly.type
_entity_poly.pdbx_seq_one_letter_code
_entity_poly.pdbx_strand_id
1 'polypeptide(L)'
;MQKFIWALSFWGVVVSGMLAAQESSDSPVSNEKLVGAWRASLESGGGPVEFGLVLTAESGNLQAFVTNGPETIKVPQVGWDGRELRLGFDHFQSAIVAGLNAEEENLSGSFSRQKAGRVVAQLRFSARRETANDRRYEPAEQWLGKWNVRFGESTDPTIGLFRRDVMSQAGDIPMPEAAAAEAEPTKGSAAEEAVVGTFLTPTGDYRYLAGGVRAGVLRLSCFDGTHVYLFHSRLAEANRLEGEFWSGASSRVAWSGQRDEAAELPDAFRLTEARADVDWGSLQFPDLKGQPRRLDDPEFVGRARLVYLFGSWCPNCHDAAVFFGQLEKRYGDRGLKVLGLAFEATGDFVQDVEQVLIYARRHEINYPLLVAGLADKELASRSLPFLDRVRSFPTAVLVDKNGRIQGVYTGFSGPATGEAYAEQERRFCERIEALLDKSE
;
A
#
# COMPACT_ATOMS: atom_id res chain seq x y z
N MET A 1 -12.76 5.30 -72.71
CA MET A 1 -13.46 4.21 -73.39
C MET A 1 -14.10 3.33 -72.39
N GLN A 2 -15.45 3.42 -72.36
CA GLN A 2 -16.51 2.40 -72.23
C GLN A 2 -16.44 1.58 -70.91
N LYS A 3 -17.30 1.91 -69.97
CA LYS A 3 -18.69 1.50 -69.63
C LYS A 3 -18.90 -0.02 -69.79
N PHE A 4 -19.29 -0.67 -68.68
CA PHE A 4 -20.47 -1.56 -68.68
C PHE A 4 -21.08 -1.66 -67.29
N ILE A 5 -22.35 -1.27 -67.21
CA ILE A 5 -23.28 -1.41 -66.07
C ILE A 5 -23.94 -2.78 -66.23
N TRP A 6 -24.11 -3.55 -65.13
CA TRP A 6 -25.17 -4.54 -64.98
C TRP A 6 -25.85 -4.44 -63.67
N ALA A 7 -27.08 -3.99 -63.67
CA ALA A 7 -28.04 -4.07 -62.58
C ALA A 7 -28.73 -5.44 -62.65
N LEU A 8 -28.82 -6.13 -61.51
CA LEU A 8 -29.78 -7.22 -61.37
C LEU A 8 -30.55 -7.05 -60.08
N SER A 9 -31.81 -6.71 -60.22
CA SER A 9 -32.81 -6.71 -59.17
C SER A 9 -33.16 -8.13 -58.79
N PHE A 10 -33.14 -8.42 -57.44
CA PHE A 10 -33.82 -9.60 -56.96
C PHE A 10 -34.77 -9.20 -55.82
N TRP A 11 -36.01 -9.45 -56.06
CA TRP A 11 -37.10 -9.47 -55.10
C TRP A 11 -36.92 -10.69 -54.21
N GLY A 12 -36.92 -10.50 -52.89
CA GLY A 12 -36.85 -11.59 -51.91
C GLY A 12 -37.68 -11.23 -50.68
N VAL A 13 -38.81 -11.81 -50.63
CA VAL A 13 -39.79 -12.11 -49.60
C VAL A 13 -39.33 -11.76 -48.17
N VAL A 14 -40.06 -10.81 -47.53
CA VAL A 14 -40.04 -10.53 -46.10
C VAL A 14 -40.77 -11.68 -45.41
N VAL A 15 -40.01 -12.54 -44.73
CA VAL A 15 -40.55 -13.45 -43.73
C VAL A 15 -40.29 -12.78 -42.36
N SER A 16 -41.35 -12.22 -41.78
CA SER A 16 -41.39 -11.77 -40.41
C SER A 16 -41.30 -12.99 -39.49
N GLY A 17 -40.09 -13.38 -39.14
CA GLY A 17 -39.82 -14.24 -37.98
C GLY A 17 -39.71 -13.37 -36.75
N MET A 18 -40.71 -13.37 -35.88
CA MET A 18 -40.63 -12.93 -34.51
C MET A 18 -39.58 -13.83 -33.80
N LEU A 19 -38.34 -13.35 -33.71
CA LEU A 19 -37.41 -13.85 -32.73
C LEU A 19 -37.92 -13.32 -31.38
N ALA A 20 -38.55 -14.20 -30.61
CA ALA A 20 -38.73 -14.01 -29.18
C ALA A 20 -37.31 -13.83 -28.58
N ALA A 21 -37.02 -12.61 -28.11
CA ALA A 21 -35.89 -12.40 -27.21
C ALA A 21 -36.12 -13.28 -25.99
N GLN A 22 -35.37 -14.37 -25.90
CA GLN A 22 -35.20 -15.08 -24.66
C GLN A 22 -34.46 -14.13 -23.73
N GLU A 23 -35.21 -13.42 -22.88
CA GLU A 23 -34.64 -12.83 -21.67
C GLU A 23 -34.00 -13.98 -20.89
N SER A 24 -32.68 -14.04 -20.97
CA SER A 24 -31.91 -14.82 -20.00
C SER A 24 -32.24 -14.26 -18.63
N SER A 25 -33.04 -15.00 -17.87
CA SER A 25 -33.24 -14.75 -16.45
C SER A 25 -31.90 -15.03 -15.74
N ASP A 26 -30.96 -14.11 -15.84
CA ASP A 26 -29.82 -14.09 -14.92
C ASP A 26 -30.39 -13.72 -13.54
N SER A 27 -30.76 -14.75 -12.78
CA SER A 27 -30.97 -14.61 -11.37
C SER A 27 -29.67 -14.03 -10.79
N PRO A 28 -29.72 -12.96 -9.96
CA PRO A 28 -28.52 -12.40 -9.38
C PRO A 28 -27.75 -13.52 -8.67
N VAL A 29 -26.47 -13.67 -9.04
CA VAL A 29 -25.60 -14.69 -8.45
C VAL A 29 -25.51 -14.41 -6.96
N SER A 30 -25.90 -15.39 -6.13
CA SER A 30 -25.91 -15.20 -4.67
C SER A 30 -24.47 -15.04 -4.15
N ASN A 31 -24.21 -13.92 -3.50
CA ASN A 31 -22.94 -13.62 -2.84
C ASN A 31 -22.85 -14.21 -1.43
N GLU A 32 -23.97 -14.75 -0.89
CA GLU A 32 -24.11 -15.22 0.49
C GLU A 32 -23.08 -16.28 0.86
N LYS A 33 -22.74 -17.14 -0.09
CA LYS A 33 -21.76 -18.22 0.09
C LYS A 33 -20.34 -17.72 0.39
N LEU A 34 -20.02 -16.48 0.03
CA LEU A 34 -18.70 -15.90 0.23
C LEU A 34 -18.63 -15.04 1.50
N VAL A 35 -19.77 -14.51 1.97
CA VAL A 35 -19.81 -13.60 3.11
C VAL A 35 -19.25 -14.26 4.37
N GLY A 36 -18.42 -13.52 5.10
CA GLY A 36 -17.82 -13.92 6.36
C GLY A 36 -16.32 -13.70 6.45
N ALA A 37 -15.72 -14.16 7.54
CA ALA A 37 -14.30 -14.09 7.79
C ALA A 37 -13.56 -15.33 7.29
N TRP A 38 -12.44 -15.10 6.63
CA TRP A 38 -11.58 -16.14 6.04
C TRP A 38 -10.14 -15.96 6.53
N ARG A 39 -9.49 -17.08 6.84
CA ARG A 39 -8.05 -17.14 7.00
C ARG A 39 -7.41 -17.43 5.66
N ALA A 40 -6.82 -16.41 5.06
CA ALA A 40 -6.19 -16.48 3.75
C ALA A 40 -4.68 -16.65 3.85
N SER A 41 -4.08 -17.24 2.82
CA SER A 41 -2.64 -17.39 2.71
C SER A 41 -2.14 -17.35 1.27
N LEU A 42 -0.90 -16.88 1.13
CA LEU A 42 -0.10 -16.96 -0.09
C LEU A 42 1.15 -17.81 0.18
N GLU A 43 1.41 -18.79 -0.68
CA GLU A 43 2.55 -19.68 -0.51
C GLU A 43 3.85 -19.01 -0.92
N SER A 44 4.71 -18.73 0.07
CA SER A 44 6.08 -18.24 -0.15
C SER A 44 7.09 -19.37 0.02
N GLY A 45 8.36 -19.08 -0.32
CA GLY A 45 9.46 -20.04 -0.08
C GLY A 45 9.69 -20.37 1.39
N GLY A 46 9.27 -19.51 2.33
CA GLY A 46 9.33 -19.70 3.78
C GLY A 46 8.08 -20.33 4.38
N GLY A 47 7.08 -20.62 3.57
CA GLY A 47 5.77 -21.13 3.99
C GLY A 47 4.65 -20.09 3.79
N PRO A 48 3.47 -20.33 4.39
CA PRO A 48 2.30 -19.49 4.17
C PRO A 48 2.49 -18.07 4.78
N VAL A 49 2.21 -17.07 3.96
CA VAL A 49 2.01 -15.67 4.35
C VAL A 49 0.54 -15.53 4.68
N GLU A 50 0.20 -15.58 5.95
CA GLU A 50 -1.18 -15.58 6.43
C GLU A 50 -1.71 -14.17 6.64
N PHE A 51 -2.98 -13.95 6.31
CA PHE A 51 -3.71 -12.69 6.53
C PHE A 51 -5.22 -12.96 6.68
N GLY A 52 -5.95 -12.00 7.24
CA GLY A 52 -7.40 -12.07 7.25
C GLY A 52 -7.99 -11.58 5.94
N LEU A 53 -9.09 -12.20 5.50
CA LEU A 53 -9.91 -11.74 4.38
C LEU A 53 -11.37 -11.73 4.86
N VAL A 54 -11.97 -10.54 4.88
CA VAL A 54 -13.39 -10.38 5.25
C VAL A 54 -14.17 -10.02 4.01
N LEU A 55 -15.20 -10.80 3.72
CA LEU A 55 -16.12 -10.60 2.60
C LEU A 55 -17.49 -10.19 3.17
N THR A 56 -18.03 -9.08 2.71
CA THR A 56 -19.36 -8.57 3.11
C THR A 56 -20.21 -8.31 1.87
N ALA A 57 -21.52 -8.30 2.05
CA ALA A 57 -22.45 -7.91 0.99
C ALA A 57 -23.23 -6.67 1.45
N GLU A 58 -23.16 -5.60 0.68
CA GLU A 58 -23.89 -4.38 0.92
C GLU A 58 -24.74 -4.05 -0.31
N SER A 59 -26.06 -3.95 -0.13
CA SER A 59 -27.02 -3.69 -1.22
C SER A 59 -26.84 -4.63 -2.43
N GLY A 60 -26.50 -5.90 -2.18
CA GLY A 60 -26.26 -6.91 -3.22
C GLY A 60 -24.86 -6.90 -3.83
N ASN A 61 -24.01 -5.92 -3.51
CA ASN A 61 -22.64 -5.82 -3.98
C ASN A 61 -21.67 -6.46 -2.98
N LEU A 62 -20.77 -7.31 -3.48
CA LEU A 62 -19.71 -7.90 -2.67
C LEU A 62 -18.62 -6.87 -2.41
N GLN A 63 -18.20 -6.76 -1.15
CA GLN A 63 -17.02 -6.01 -0.72
C GLN A 63 -16.02 -6.95 -0.08
N ALA A 64 -14.74 -6.61 -0.17
CA ALA A 64 -13.66 -7.39 0.44
C ALA A 64 -12.69 -6.48 1.19
N PHE A 65 -12.19 -7.00 2.30
CA PHE A 65 -11.20 -6.34 3.14
C PHE A 65 -10.08 -7.34 3.48
N VAL A 66 -8.84 -6.92 3.28
CA VAL A 66 -7.65 -7.62 3.78
C VAL A 66 -7.31 -7.06 5.15
N THR A 67 -6.97 -7.92 6.11
CA THR A 67 -6.57 -7.48 7.47
C THR A 67 -5.21 -8.04 7.86
N ASN A 68 -4.37 -7.17 8.45
CA ASN A 68 -3.07 -7.49 9.03
C ASN A 68 -3.04 -6.95 10.48
N GLY A 69 -3.54 -7.73 11.44
CA GLY A 69 -3.77 -7.23 12.80
C GLY A 69 -4.76 -6.05 12.78
N PRO A 70 -4.37 -4.86 13.28
CA PRO A 70 -5.26 -3.70 13.34
C PRO A 70 -5.47 -3.01 11.97
N GLU A 71 -4.66 -3.33 10.96
CA GLU A 71 -4.79 -2.75 9.63
C GLU A 71 -5.94 -3.40 8.87
N THR A 72 -6.78 -2.57 8.25
CA THR A 72 -7.85 -2.98 7.36
C THR A 72 -7.72 -2.29 6.02
N ILE A 73 -7.58 -3.07 4.95
CA ILE A 73 -7.38 -2.59 3.58
C ILE A 73 -8.60 -2.97 2.75
N LYS A 74 -9.39 -1.97 2.33
CA LYS A 74 -10.47 -2.22 1.39
C LYS A 74 -9.91 -2.60 0.03
N VAL A 75 -10.36 -3.73 -0.51
CA VAL A 75 -10.01 -4.18 -1.87
C VAL A 75 -10.76 -3.31 -2.89
N PRO A 76 -10.05 -2.63 -3.81
CA PRO A 76 -10.68 -1.69 -4.74
C PRO A 76 -11.67 -2.32 -5.72
N GLN A 77 -11.35 -3.50 -6.20
CA GLN A 77 -12.15 -4.21 -7.20
C GLN A 77 -12.49 -5.60 -6.71
N VAL A 78 -13.78 -5.88 -6.58
CA VAL A 78 -14.31 -7.19 -6.15
C VAL A 78 -15.30 -7.68 -7.17
N GLY A 79 -15.10 -8.87 -7.70
CA GLY A 79 -16.00 -9.50 -8.65
C GLY A 79 -16.26 -10.95 -8.27
N TRP A 80 -17.50 -11.40 -8.47
CA TRP A 80 -17.93 -12.78 -8.32
C TRP A 80 -18.88 -13.15 -9.46
N ASP A 81 -18.57 -14.16 -10.21
CA ASP A 81 -19.38 -14.65 -11.36
C ASP A 81 -20.19 -15.90 -11.05
N GLY A 82 -20.24 -16.34 -9.76
CA GLY A 82 -20.88 -17.58 -9.32
C GLY A 82 -19.93 -18.77 -9.24
N ARG A 83 -18.70 -18.63 -9.74
CA ARG A 83 -17.68 -19.67 -9.76
C ARG A 83 -16.30 -19.16 -9.31
N GLU A 84 -15.94 -17.95 -9.73
CA GLU A 84 -14.63 -17.37 -9.50
C GLU A 84 -14.74 -16.02 -8.77
N LEU A 85 -14.02 -15.88 -7.66
CA LEU A 85 -13.82 -14.65 -6.94
C LEU A 85 -12.58 -13.95 -7.48
N ARG A 86 -12.73 -12.66 -7.85
CA ARG A 86 -11.63 -11.79 -8.26
C ARG A 86 -11.49 -10.64 -7.29
N LEU A 87 -10.30 -10.49 -6.70
CA LEU A 87 -9.89 -9.39 -5.81
C LEU A 87 -8.80 -8.60 -6.50
N GLY A 88 -9.09 -7.41 -7.00
CA GLY A 88 -8.16 -6.58 -7.78
C GLY A 88 -7.59 -5.43 -6.96
N PHE A 89 -6.27 -5.24 -7.06
CA PHE A 89 -5.51 -4.12 -6.49
C PHE A 89 -4.88 -3.36 -7.67
N ASP A 90 -5.70 -2.59 -8.38
CA ASP A 90 -5.35 -1.91 -9.64
C ASP A 90 -4.16 -0.96 -9.49
N HIS A 91 -4.09 -0.25 -8.36
CA HIS A 91 -2.97 0.63 -8.01
C HIS A 91 -1.62 -0.08 -7.85
N PHE A 92 -1.62 -1.41 -7.67
CA PHE A 92 -0.42 -2.25 -7.63
C PHE A 92 -0.32 -3.21 -8.82
N GLN A 93 -1.26 -3.13 -9.77
CA GLN A 93 -1.36 -4.04 -10.92
C GLN A 93 -1.35 -5.51 -10.48
N SER A 94 -2.09 -5.84 -9.42
CA SER A 94 -2.14 -7.19 -8.86
C SER A 94 -3.57 -7.65 -8.62
N ALA A 95 -3.75 -8.97 -8.59
CA ALA A 95 -5.05 -9.58 -8.31
C ALA A 95 -4.91 -10.96 -7.69
N ILE A 96 -5.91 -11.32 -6.87
CA ILE A 96 -6.19 -12.69 -6.47
C ILE A 96 -7.38 -13.17 -7.30
N VAL A 97 -7.27 -14.40 -7.83
CA VAL A 97 -8.34 -15.08 -8.55
C VAL A 97 -8.49 -16.47 -7.94
N ALA A 98 -9.68 -16.82 -7.44
CA ALA A 98 -9.90 -18.04 -6.68
C ALA A 98 -11.30 -18.62 -6.89
N GLY A 99 -11.38 -19.93 -6.99
CA GLY A 99 -12.63 -20.69 -7.01
C GLY A 99 -13.05 -21.14 -5.62
N LEU A 100 -14.35 -21.18 -5.35
CA LEU A 100 -14.93 -21.75 -4.14
C LEU A 100 -15.14 -23.26 -4.35
N ASN A 101 -14.76 -24.07 -3.34
CA ASN A 101 -15.00 -25.52 -3.40
C ASN A 101 -16.50 -25.88 -3.23
N ALA A 102 -16.84 -27.14 -3.51
CA ALA A 102 -18.23 -27.61 -3.46
C ALA A 102 -18.85 -27.53 -2.06
N GLU A 103 -18.04 -27.70 -1.02
CA GLU A 103 -18.46 -27.62 0.38
C GLU A 103 -18.60 -26.17 0.89
N GLU A 104 -18.23 -25.17 0.06
CA GLU A 104 -18.28 -23.74 0.37
C GLU A 104 -17.39 -23.29 1.54
N GLU A 105 -16.38 -24.10 1.90
CA GLU A 105 -15.50 -23.87 3.05
C GLU A 105 -14.10 -23.38 2.66
N ASN A 106 -13.69 -23.56 1.39
CA ASN A 106 -12.34 -23.24 0.93
C ASN A 106 -12.36 -22.48 -0.39
N LEU A 107 -11.50 -21.45 -0.47
CA LEU A 107 -11.13 -20.76 -1.71
C LEU A 107 -9.74 -21.23 -2.12
N SER A 108 -9.56 -21.53 -3.40
CA SER A 108 -8.27 -21.93 -3.97
C SER A 108 -8.02 -21.25 -5.30
N GLY A 109 -6.79 -20.75 -5.49
CA GLY A 109 -6.46 -20.03 -6.70
C GLY A 109 -5.04 -19.49 -6.73
N SER A 110 -4.88 -18.29 -7.29
CA SER A 110 -3.58 -17.65 -7.42
C SER A 110 -3.63 -16.13 -7.20
N PHE A 111 -2.56 -15.60 -6.66
CA PHE A 111 -2.20 -14.21 -6.69
C PHE A 111 -1.24 -13.96 -7.85
N SER A 112 -1.42 -12.87 -8.58
CA SER A 112 -0.49 -12.42 -9.60
C SER A 112 -0.27 -10.92 -9.53
N ARG A 113 0.96 -10.48 -9.84
CA ARG A 113 1.31 -9.06 -9.97
C ARG A 113 2.00 -8.83 -11.31
N GLN A 114 1.65 -7.72 -11.93
CA GLN A 114 2.23 -7.31 -13.20
C GLN A 114 3.11 -6.06 -13.01
N LYS A 115 4.05 -5.86 -13.91
CA LYS A 115 4.81 -4.63 -14.07
C LYS A 115 5.05 -4.43 -15.55
N ALA A 116 4.65 -3.27 -16.08
CA ALA A 116 4.75 -2.97 -17.52
C ALA A 116 4.15 -4.09 -18.41
N GLY A 117 2.96 -4.61 -18.05
CA GLY A 117 2.26 -5.66 -18.78
C GLY A 117 2.84 -7.08 -18.66
N ARG A 118 3.88 -7.28 -17.85
CA ARG A 118 4.51 -8.61 -17.63
C ARG A 118 4.22 -9.11 -16.23
N VAL A 119 3.88 -10.38 -16.09
CA VAL A 119 3.76 -11.03 -14.78
C VAL A 119 5.13 -11.10 -14.12
N VAL A 120 5.29 -10.44 -12.97
CA VAL A 120 6.54 -10.38 -12.19
C VAL A 120 6.45 -11.18 -10.90
N ALA A 121 5.25 -11.55 -10.47
CA ALA A 121 5.04 -12.44 -9.33
C ALA A 121 3.78 -13.29 -9.57
N GLN A 122 3.85 -14.56 -9.17
CA GLN A 122 2.71 -15.48 -9.13
C GLN A 122 2.89 -16.42 -7.94
N LEU A 123 1.86 -16.49 -7.07
CA LEU A 123 1.85 -17.35 -5.89
C LEU A 123 0.53 -18.10 -5.80
N ARG A 124 0.56 -19.28 -5.21
CA ARG A 124 -0.66 -20.02 -4.87
C ARG A 124 -1.39 -19.29 -3.76
N PHE A 125 -2.68 -19.12 -3.94
CA PHE A 125 -3.61 -18.58 -2.95
C PHE A 125 -4.50 -19.68 -2.40
N SER A 126 -4.75 -19.66 -1.11
CA SER A 126 -5.80 -20.44 -0.46
C SER A 126 -6.44 -19.64 0.67
N ALA A 127 -7.72 -19.89 0.94
CA ALA A 127 -8.38 -19.38 2.12
C ALA A 127 -9.41 -20.40 2.61
N ARG A 128 -9.62 -20.46 3.92
CA ARG A 128 -10.65 -21.25 4.58
C ARG A 128 -11.42 -20.38 5.56
N ARG A 129 -12.57 -20.82 5.98
CA ARG A 129 -13.32 -20.12 7.04
C ARG A 129 -12.44 -19.96 8.27
N GLU A 130 -12.43 -18.73 8.83
CA GLU A 130 -11.69 -18.46 10.05
C GLU A 130 -12.34 -19.17 11.24
N THR A 131 -11.52 -19.67 12.15
CA THR A 131 -11.95 -20.32 13.39
C THR A 131 -11.28 -19.68 14.59
N ALA A 132 -11.84 -19.86 15.79
CA ALA A 132 -11.25 -19.36 17.02
C ALA A 132 -9.82 -19.89 17.29
N ASN A 133 -9.47 -21.07 16.75
CA ASN A 133 -8.13 -21.63 16.89
C ASN A 133 -7.07 -20.88 16.07
N ASP A 134 -7.46 -20.15 15.03
CA ASP A 134 -6.53 -19.41 14.18
C ASP A 134 -5.86 -18.25 14.93
N ARG A 135 -6.51 -17.75 15.95
CA ARG A 135 -6.06 -16.64 16.79
C ARG A 135 -5.38 -17.11 18.10
N ARG A 136 -5.10 -18.41 18.25
CA ARG A 136 -4.42 -18.94 19.45
C ARG A 136 -2.92 -18.93 19.26
N TYR A 137 -2.23 -18.20 20.11
CA TYR A 137 -0.77 -18.07 20.16
C TYR A 137 -0.23 -18.40 21.55
N GLU A 138 1.06 -18.71 21.60
CA GLU A 138 1.82 -18.84 22.86
C GLU A 138 2.19 -17.48 23.41
N PRO A 139 2.50 -17.37 24.72
CA PRO A 139 2.99 -16.12 25.32
C PRO A 139 4.19 -15.54 24.57
N ALA A 140 4.16 -14.24 24.32
CA ALA A 140 5.12 -13.56 23.43
C ALA A 140 6.00 -12.50 24.13
N GLU A 141 5.95 -12.37 25.47
CA GLU A 141 6.64 -11.30 26.22
C GLU A 141 8.11 -11.14 25.85
N GLN A 142 8.78 -12.25 25.61
CA GLN A 142 10.22 -12.27 25.32
C GLN A 142 10.54 -11.68 23.93
N TRP A 143 9.60 -11.60 23.03
CA TRP A 143 9.76 -11.01 21.70
C TRP A 143 9.34 -9.54 21.65
N LEU A 144 8.47 -9.07 22.58
CA LEU A 144 7.95 -7.72 22.56
C LEU A 144 9.05 -6.70 22.88
N GLY A 145 8.85 -5.46 22.40
CA GLY A 145 9.74 -4.33 22.63
C GLY A 145 10.50 -3.90 21.38
N LYS A 146 11.56 -3.16 21.60
CA LYS A 146 12.40 -2.57 20.54
C LYS A 146 13.68 -3.38 20.34
N TRP A 147 14.06 -3.58 19.09
CA TRP A 147 15.19 -4.40 18.69
C TRP A 147 16.05 -3.67 17.67
N ASN A 148 17.35 -3.60 17.90
CA ASN A 148 18.32 -3.22 16.87
C ASN A 148 18.51 -4.42 15.94
N VAL A 149 18.17 -4.27 14.66
CA VAL A 149 18.06 -5.37 13.69
C VAL A 149 19.07 -5.21 12.55
N ARG A 150 19.57 -6.35 12.09
CA ARG A 150 20.42 -6.44 10.90
C ARG A 150 19.86 -7.47 9.94
N PHE A 151 19.68 -7.07 8.67
CA PHE A 151 19.30 -7.95 7.57
C PHE A 151 20.53 -8.34 6.74
N GLY A 152 20.89 -9.61 6.76
CA GLY A 152 22.05 -10.14 6.02
C GLY A 152 23.32 -9.34 6.32
N GLU A 153 23.97 -8.85 5.27
CA GLU A 153 25.16 -8.01 5.36
C GLU A 153 24.87 -6.50 5.31
N SER A 154 23.59 -6.11 5.34
CA SER A 154 23.20 -4.69 5.32
C SER A 154 23.77 -3.96 6.52
N THR A 155 24.28 -2.77 6.28
CA THR A 155 24.75 -1.83 7.31
C THR A 155 23.70 -0.75 7.60
N ASP A 156 22.56 -0.77 6.93
CA ASP A 156 21.48 0.18 7.15
C ASP A 156 20.87 -0.07 8.53
N PRO A 157 20.79 0.96 9.39
CA PRO A 157 20.20 0.82 10.71
C PRO A 157 18.72 0.44 10.56
N THR A 158 18.31 -0.57 11.31
CA THR A 158 16.92 -1.05 11.30
C THR A 158 16.46 -1.32 12.72
N ILE A 159 15.23 -0.92 13.02
CA ILE A 159 14.60 -1.15 14.32
C ILE A 159 13.39 -2.07 14.11
N GLY A 160 13.37 -3.20 14.79
CA GLY A 160 12.18 -4.03 14.94
C GLY A 160 11.33 -3.53 16.11
N LEU A 161 10.04 -3.32 15.88
CA LEU A 161 9.07 -2.95 16.91
C LEU A 161 8.00 -4.03 16.99
N PHE A 162 7.91 -4.72 18.13
CA PHE A 162 6.91 -5.76 18.35
C PHE A 162 6.10 -5.46 19.61
N ARG A 163 4.78 -5.52 19.49
CA ARG A 163 3.83 -5.25 20.57
C ARG A 163 2.66 -6.22 20.55
N ARG A 164 1.95 -6.33 21.68
CA ARG A 164 0.70 -7.08 21.69
C ARG A 164 -0.32 -6.41 20.76
N ASP A 165 -1.11 -7.21 20.08
CA ASP A 165 -2.26 -6.73 19.34
C ASP A 165 -3.41 -6.50 20.33
N VAL A 166 -3.52 -5.27 20.81
CA VAL A 166 -4.61 -4.86 21.73
C VAL A 166 -5.84 -4.30 20.97
N MET A 167 -5.76 -4.19 19.64
CA MET A 167 -6.71 -3.45 18.82
C MET A 167 -7.42 -4.28 17.76
N SER A 168 -7.21 -5.59 17.69
CA SER A 168 -7.94 -6.43 16.73
C SER A 168 -9.42 -6.64 17.13
N GLN A 169 -10.02 -5.62 17.72
CA GLN A 169 -11.48 -5.52 17.77
C GLN A 169 -11.93 -5.08 16.38
N ALA A 170 -12.65 -5.95 15.71
CA ALA A 170 -13.26 -5.75 14.39
C ALA A 170 -14.31 -4.59 14.38
N GLY A 171 -14.06 -3.50 15.12
CA GLY A 171 -15.03 -2.43 15.38
C GLY A 171 -15.34 -1.54 14.17
N ASP A 172 -14.46 -1.48 13.16
CA ASP A 172 -14.65 -0.60 12.01
C ASP A 172 -14.99 -1.33 10.70
N ILE A 173 -15.00 -2.66 10.70
CA ILE A 173 -15.47 -3.43 9.54
C ILE A 173 -16.94 -3.76 9.80
N PRO A 174 -17.87 -3.48 8.87
CA PRO A 174 -19.24 -3.96 8.97
C PRO A 174 -19.24 -5.49 8.91
N MET A 175 -19.07 -6.14 10.07
CA MET A 175 -19.12 -7.59 10.19
C MET A 175 -20.57 -8.04 10.03
N PRO A 176 -20.84 -9.12 9.28
CA PRO A 176 -22.15 -9.76 9.30
C PRO A 176 -22.52 -10.15 10.74
N GLU A 177 -23.75 -9.93 11.15
CA GLU A 177 -24.24 -10.17 12.52
C GLU A 177 -23.92 -11.59 13.03
N ALA A 178 -23.91 -12.59 12.14
CA ALA A 178 -23.51 -13.96 12.44
C ALA A 178 -22.01 -14.13 12.75
N ALA A 179 -21.13 -13.34 12.15
CA ALA A 179 -19.70 -13.39 12.40
C ALA A 179 -19.29 -12.56 13.64
N ALA A 180 -20.07 -11.53 13.97
CA ALA A 180 -19.87 -10.72 15.16
C ALA A 180 -20.22 -11.49 16.44
N ALA A 181 -21.21 -12.39 16.40
CA ALA A 181 -21.63 -13.20 17.54
C ALA A 181 -20.58 -14.25 18.00
N GLU A 182 -19.71 -14.69 17.08
CA GLU A 182 -18.62 -15.62 17.40
C GLU A 182 -17.31 -14.90 17.82
N ALA A 183 -17.27 -13.57 17.69
CA ALA A 183 -16.06 -12.75 17.89
C ALA A 183 -15.98 -12.07 19.27
N GLU A 184 -16.94 -12.31 20.19
CA GLU A 184 -16.85 -11.76 21.54
C GLU A 184 -15.63 -12.35 22.29
N PRO A 185 -14.57 -11.56 22.59
CA PRO A 185 -13.46 -12.06 23.38
C PRO A 185 -13.89 -12.25 24.81
N THR A 186 -13.97 -13.48 25.27
CA THR A 186 -13.98 -13.74 26.71
C THR A 186 -12.66 -13.21 27.32
N LYS A 187 -12.74 -12.37 28.34
CA LYS A 187 -11.57 -11.88 29.10
C LYS A 187 -10.66 -13.08 29.45
N GLY A 188 -9.39 -13.03 29.02
CA GLY A 188 -8.44 -14.13 29.15
C GLY A 188 -8.36 -15.05 27.91
N SER A 189 -8.89 -14.64 26.76
CA SER A 189 -8.84 -15.44 25.53
C SER A 189 -7.47 -15.34 24.84
N ALA A 190 -7.12 -16.39 24.10
CA ALA A 190 -5.84 -16.52 23.39
C ALA A 190 -5.59 -15.45 22.30
N ALA A 191 -6.55 -14.57 22.00
CA ALA A 191 -6.36 -13.39 21.16
C ALA A 191 -5.43 -12.34 21.80
N GLU A 192 -5.29 -12.37 23.15
CA GLU A 192 -4.40 -11.45 23.88
C GLU A 192 -2.91 -11.71 23.63
N GLU A 193 -2.54 -12.84 23.04
CA GLU A 193 -1.16 -13.21 22.73
C GLU A 193 -0.74 -12.95 21.28
N ALA A 194 -1.63 -12.39 20.46
CA ALA A 194 -1.29 -11.98 19.10
C ALA A 194 -0.25 -10.83 19.14
N VAL A 195 0.68 -10.87 18.20
CA VAL A 195 1.75 -9.88 18.06
C VAL A 195 1.56 -9.12 16.76
N VAL A 196 1.67 -7.81 16.87
CA VAL A 196 1.80 -6.91 15.72
C VAL A 196 3.10 -6.16 15.80
N GLY A 197 3.63 -5.77 14.67
CA GLY A 197 4.87 -5.04 14.62
C GLY A 197 5.23 -4.56 13.24
N THR A 198 6.42 -4.02 13.13
CA THR A 198 7.03 -3.61 11.86
C THR A 198 8.54 -3.52 12.04
N PHE A 199 9.26 -3.36 10.92
CA PHE A 199 10.65 -2.95 10.93
C PHE A 199 10.75 -1.55 10.34
N LEU A 200 11.39 -0.63 11.09
CA LEU A 200 11.66 0.73 10.64
C LEU A 200 13.07 0.79 10.07
N THR A 201 13.18 1.45 8.92
CA THR A 201 14.45 1.82 8.29
C THR A 201 14.52 3.33 8.07
N PRO A 202 15.67 3.91 7.74
CA PRO A 202 15.76 5.34 7.43
C PRO A 202 14.88 5.79 6.25
N THR A 203 14.42 4.85 5.43
CA THR A 203 13.68 5.15 4.20
C THR A 203 12.22 4.71 4.20
N GLY A 204 11.77 4.00 5.25
CA GLY A 204 10.40 3.52 5.38
C GLY A 204 10.24 2.40 6.37
N ASP A 205 9.10 1.75 6.36
CA ASP A 205 8.77 0.62 7.22
C ASP A 205 8.30 -0.61 6.44
N TYR A 206 8.14 -1.74 7.16
CA TYR A 206 7.71 -3.02 6.59
C TYR A 206 6.20 -3.28 6.80
N ARG A 207 5.39 -2.23 6.84
CA ARG A 207 3.94 -2.32 6.97
C ARG A 207 3.49 -2.91 8.30
N TYR A 208 2.19 -3.18 8.43
CA TYR A 208 1.65 -3.94 9.56
C TYR A 208 1.96 -5.43 9.40
N LEU A 209 2.86 -5.92 10.23
CA LEU A 209 3.15 -7.34 10.36
C LEU A 209 2.29 -7.89 11.50
N ALA A 210 1.56 -8.97 11.25
CA ALA A 210 0.68 -9.57 12.25
C ALA A 210 0.90 -11.08 12.35
N GLY A 211 0.68 -11.63 13.55
CA GLY A 211 0.83 -13.05 13.80
C GLY A 211 1.01 -13.37 15.29
N GLY A 212 1.97 -14.24 15.63
CA GLY A 212 2.24 -14.61 17.01
C GLY A 212 3.22 -15.77 17.13
N VAL A 213 3.41 -16.26 18.35
CA VAL A 213 4.33 -17.34 18.66
C VAL A 213 3.62 -18.69 18.56
N ARG A 214 4.23 -19.63 17.84
CA ARG A 214 3.79 -21.03 17.78
C ARG A 214 5.02 -21.95 17.75
N ALA A 215 5.03 -22.95 18.59
CA ALA A 215 6.17 -23.86 18.79
C ALA A 215 7.51 -23.13 18.99
N GLY A 216 7.49 -22.06 19.81
CA GLY A 216 8.66 -21.24 20.12
C GLY A 216 9.21 -20.41 18.96
N VAL A 217 8.42 -20.22 17.89
CA VAL A 217 8.76 -19.40 16.73
C VAL A 217 7.78 -18.25 16.62
N LEU A 218 8.26 -17.02 16.67
CA LEU A 218 7.47 -15.87 16.26
C LEU A 218 7.34 -15.87 14.74
N ARG A 219 6.11 -15.83 14.23
CA ARG A 219 5.79 -15.68 12.81
C ARG A 219 4.95 -14.45 12.62
N LEU A 220 5.43 -13.52 11.81
CA LEU A 220 4.72 -12.30 11.44
C LEU A 220 4.62 -12.22 9.93
N SER A 221 3.46 -11.85 9.42
CA SER A 221 3.21 -11.75 7.99
C SER A 221 2.43 -10.50 7.62
N CYS A 222 2.52 -10.09 6.36
CA CYS A 222 1.77 -9.00 5.78
C CYS A 222 1.43 -9.29 4.33
N PHE A 223 0.19 -9.02 3.96
CA PHE A 223 -0.26 -8.89 2.58
C PHE A 223 -1.08 -7.61 2.44
N ASP A 224 -0.67 -6.70 1.57
CA ASP A 224 -1.31 -5.39 1.35
C ASP A 224 -1.76 -5.19 -0.11
N GLY A 225 -1.77 -6.27 -0.89
CA GLY A 225 -2.05 -6.23 -2.33
C GLY A 225 -0.78 -6.23 -3.19
N THR A 226 0.39 -5.93 -2.64
CA THR A 226 1.67 -5.95 -3.36
C THR A 226 2.78 -6.63 -2.58
N HIS A 227 2.91 -6.35 -1.28
CA HIS A 227 3.86 -7.03 -0.43
C HIS A 227 3.32 -8.39 0.02
N VAL A 228 4.18 -9.38 -0.04
CA VAL A 228 3.95 -10.72 0.46
C VAL A 228 5.13 -11.01 1.38
N TYR A 229 5.01 -10.58 2.65
CA TYR A 229 6.09 -10.62 3.62
C TYR A 229 5.84 -11.69 4.67
N LEU A 230 6.89 -12.44 4.99
CA LEU A 230 6.90 -13.42 6.07
C LEU A 230 8.20 -13.29 6.85
N PHE A 231 8.07 -13.09 8.15
CA PHE A 231 9.17 -13.06 9.10
C PHE A 231 9.04 -14.22 10.07
N HIS A 232 10.10 -14.97 10.21
CA HIS A 232 10.26 -15.97 11.27
C HIS A 232 11.38 -15.53 12.20
N SER A 233 11.23 -15.76 13.51
CA SER A 233 12.33 -15.61 14.44
C SER A 233 12.22 -16.53 15.65
N ARG A 234 13.37 -16.85 16.21
CA ARG A 234 13.54 -17.57 17.47
C ARG A 234 14.40 -16.77 18.42
N LEU A 235 14.20 -16.98 19.69
CA LEU A 235 15.14 -16.53 20.71
C LEU A 235 16.36 -17.46 20.66
N ALA A 236 17.52 -16.91 20.28
CA ALA A 236 18.79 -17.63 20.29
C ALA A 236 19.41 -17.63 21.69
N GLU A 237 19.36 -16.47 22.35
CA GLU A 237 19.78 -16.22 23.70
C GLU A 237 18.88 -15.17 24.35
N ALA A 238 19.03 -14.90 25.63
CA ALA A 238 18.36 -13.79 26.27
C ALA A 238 18.69 -12.48 25.51
N ASN A 239 17.65 -11.75 25.07
CA ASN A 239 17.78 -10.50 24.34
C ASN A 239 18.37 -10.59 22.91
N ARG A 240 18.42 -11.78 22.31
CA ARG A 240 18.86 -11.96 20.93
C ARG A 240 17.85 -12.76 20.11
N LEU A 241 17.47 -12.21 18.96
CA LEU A 241 16.64 -12.88 17.95
C LEU A 241 17.48 -13.30 16.76
N GLU A 242 17.17 -14.46 16.20
CA GLU A 242 17.66 -14.91 14.91
C GLU A 242 16.48 -15.36 14.06
N GLY A 243 16.48 -15.00 12.78
CA GLY A 243 15.34 -15.27 11.95
C GLY A 243 15.60 -15.16 10.45
N GLU A 244 14.53 -15.32 9.70
CA GLU A 244 14.50 -15.22 8.25
C GLU A 244 13.36 -14.31 7.82
N PHE A 245 13.63 -13.50 6.83
CA PHE A 245 12.67 -12.70 6.09
C PHE A 245 12.49 -13.25 4.70
N TRP A 246 11.26 -13.48 4.32
CA TRP A 246 10.87 -13.88 2.98
C TRP A 246 10.01 -12.79 2.32
N SER A 247 10.32 -12.47 1.07
CA SER A 247 9.58 -11.53 0.25
C SER A 247 9.16 -12.17 -1.06
N GLY A 248 7.85 -12.25 -1.31
CA GLY A 248 7.30 -12.92 -2.49
C GLY A 248 7.60 -14.41 -2.50
N ALA A 249 7.82 -14.97 -3.70
CA ALA A 249 7.94 -16.41 -3.90
C ALA A 249 9.24 -17.02 -3.34
N SER A 250 10.38 -16.33 -3.45
CA SER A 250 11.69 -16.96 -3.24
C SER A 250 12.77 -16.07 -2.63
N SER A 251 12.55 -14.76 -2.53
CA SER A 251 13.54 -13.87 -1.92
C SER A 251 13.65 -14.16 -0.42
N ARG A 252 14.85 -14.47 0.05
CA ARG A 252 15.14 -14.83 1.44
C ARG A 252 16.34 -14.05 1.95
N VAL A 253 16.21 -13.48 3.15
CA VAL A 253 17.30 -12.80 3.85
C VAL A 253 17.30 -13.25 5.31
N ALA A 254 18.43 -13.72 5.81
CA ALA A 254 18.60 -13.96 7.23
C ALA A 254 18.64 -12.62 7.99
N TRP A 255 18.10 -12.59 9.20
CA TRP A 255 18.19 -11.41 10.05
C TRP A 255 18.46 -11.76 11.51
N SER A 256 19.01 -10.83 12.22
CA SER A 256 19.22 -10.93 13.68
C SER A 256 18.81 -9.64 14.36
N GLY A 257 18.36 -9.75 15.61
CA GLY A 257 17.98 -8.61 16.45
C GLY A 257 18.63 -8.70 17.82
N GLN A 258 19.13 -7.58 18.30
CA GLN A 258 19.57 -7.40 19.68
C GLN A 258 18.57 -6.49 20.37
N ARG A 259 18.05 -6.88 21.55
CA ARG A 259 17.13 -6.03 22.32
C ARG A 259 17.81 -4.71 22.66
N ASP A 260 17.17 -3.62 22.30
CA ASP A 260 17.68 -2.28 22.57
C ASP A 260 16.51 -1.28 22.57
N GLU A 261 16.01 -0.97 23.75
CA GLU A 261 14.90 0.00 23.91
C GLU A 261 15.32 1.45 23.56
N ALA A 262 16.65 1.72 23.53
CA ALA A 262 17.21 3.02 23.17
C ALA A 262 17.58 3.13 21.69
N ALA A 263 17.34 2.07 20.88
CA ALA A 263 17.67 2.11 19.46
C ALA A 263 16.94 3.26 18.75
N GLU A 264 17.67 4.02 17.96
CA GLU A 264 17.16 5.18 17.20
C GLU A 264 17.65 5.12 15.76
N LEU A 265 16.81 5.60 14.82
CA LEU A 265 17.21 5.82 13.43
C LEU A 265 17.84 7.20 13.26
N PRO A 266 18.69 7.38 12.24
CA PRO A 266 19.16 8.70 11.85
C PRO A 266 17.99 9.64 11.54
N ASP A 267 18.17 10.92 11.87
CA ASP A 267 17.17 11.95 11.61
C ASP A 267 16.84 12.05 10.11
N ALA A 268 15.60 11.76 9.73
CA ALA A 268 15.12 11.79 8.34
C ALA A 268 15.27 13.17 7.67
N PHE A 269 15.30 14.27 8.45
CA PHE A 269 15.59 15.61 7.93
C PHE A 269 17.09 15.89 7.69
N ARG A 270 17.97 14.94 8.00
CA ARG A 270 19.42 15.05 7.80
C ARG A 270 20.00 14.04 6.83
N LEU A 271 19.16 13.18 6.25
CA LEU A 271 19.61 12.14 5.34
C LEU A 271 19.90 12.67 3.94
N THR A 272 19.14 13.62 3.46
CA THR A 272 19.30 14.23 2.14
C THR A 272 19.59 15.72 2.30
N GLU A 273 20.67 16.17 1.66
CA GLU A 273 21.07 17.56 1.66
C GLU A 273 20.47 18.30 0.45
N ALA A 274 20.04 19.53 0.66
CA ALA A 274 19.58 20.41 -0.40
C ALA A 274 20.59 21.51 -0.65
N ARG A 275 20.71 21.94 -1.92
CA ARG A 275 21.49 23.12 -2.31
C ARG A 275 20.73 24.39 -1.94
N ALA A 276 21.46 25.44 -1.56
CA ALA A 276 20.85 26.69 -1.12
C ALA A 276 20.13 27.45 -2.24
N ASP A 277 20.71 27.45 -3.45
CA ASP A 277 20.20 28.20 -4.58
C ASP A 277 19.53 27.25 -5.57
N VAL A 278 18.21 27.36 -5.70
CA VAL A 278 17.40 26.54 -6.60
C VAL A 278 16.74 27.45 -7.63
N ASP A 279 17.05 27.21 -8.90
CA ASP A 279 16.27 27.79 -10.00
C ASP A 279 15.03 26.95 -10.27
N TRP A 280 13.95 27.25 -9.54
CA TRP A 280 12.66 26.55 -9.67
C TRP A 280 12.07 26.68 -11.07
N GLY A 281 12.39 27.75 -11.80
CA GLY A 281 11.92 27.98 -13.16
C GLY A 281 12.56 27.07 -14.19
N SER A 282 13.74 26.56 -13.94
CA SER A 282 14.38 25.55 -14.80
C SER A 282 13.79 24.15 -14.63
N LEU A 283 13.03 23.91 -13.56
CA LEU A 283 12.41 22.63 -13.26
C LEU A 283 11.02 22.57 -13.88
N GLN A 284 10.89 21.82 -14.94
CA GLN A 284 9.67 21.68 -15.72
C GLN A 284 9.33 20.23 -15.92
N PHE A 285 8.09 19.84 -15.60
CA PHE A 285 7.56 18.50 -15.78
C PHE A 285 6.15 18.54 -16.37
N PRO A 286 5.73 17.55 -17.16
CA PRO A 286 4.36 17.50 -17.67
C PRO A 286 3.36 17.21 -16.55
N ASP A 287 2.22 17.88 -16.58
CA ASP A 287 1.05 17.51 -15.78
C ASP A 287 0.37 16.24 -16.34
N LEU A 288 -0.71 15.80 -15.70
CA LEU A 288 -1.43 14.59 -16.13
C LEU A 288 -2.16 14.74 -17.48
N LYS A 289 -2.13 15.95 -18.09
CA LYS A 289 -2.64 16.22 -19.45
C LYS A 289 -1.50 16.40 -20.45
N GLY A 290 -0.26 16.21 -20.04
CA GLY A 290 0.92 16.40 -20.86
C GLY A 290 1.33 17.87 -21.04
N GLN A 291 0.71 18.80 -20.30
CA GLN A 291 1.07 20.21 -20.39
C GLN A 291 2.29 20.49 -19.52
N PRO A 292 3.30 21.20 -20.03
CA PRO A 292 4.48 21.52 -19.24
C PRO A 292 4.13 22.49 -18.10
N ARG A 293 4.54 22.13 -16.90
CA ARG A 293 4.35 22.92 -15.67
C ARG A 293 5.71 23.18 -15.03
N ARG A 294 5.92 24.39 -14.61
CA ARG A 294 7.13 24.80 -13.91
C ARG A 294 6.91 24.85 -12.42
N LEU A 295 7.96 24.59 -11.65
CA LEU A 295 7.85 24.63 -10.19
C LEU A 295 7.83 26.06 -9.62
N ASP A 296 7.93 27.08 -10.48
CA ASP A 296 7.74 28.49 -10.18
C ASP A 296 6.48 29.09 -10.87
N ASP A 297 5.54 28.27 -11.32
CA ASP A 297 4.26 28.79 -11.85
C ASP A 297 3.57 29.71 -10.84
N PRO A 298 2.75 30.69 -11.29
CA PRO A 298 2.15 31.72 -10.42
C PRO A 298 1.41 31.20 -9.19
N GLU A 299 0.89 29.97 -9.26
CA GLU A 299 0.23 29.36 -8.12
C GLU A 299 1.17 28.95 -6.97
N PHE A 300 2.46 28.83 -7.24
CA PHE A 300 3.50 28.42 -6.28
C PHE A 300 4.35 29.60 -5.77
N VAL A 301 4.46 30.66 -6.54
CA VAL A 301 5.27 31.83 -6.17
C VAL A 301 4.68 32.56 -4.97
N GLY A 302 5.54 32.92 -4.01
CA GLY A 302 5.13 33.62 -2.79
C GLY A 302 4.36 32.74 -1.78
N ARG A 303 4.38 31.42 -1.97
CA ARG A 303 3.70 30.47 -1.08
C ARG A 303 4.69 29.48 -0.47
N ALA A 304 4.42 29.05 0.75
CA ALA A 304 5.09 27.89 1.32
C ALA A 304 4.67 26.64 0.55
N ARG A 305 5.63 25.74 0.27
CA ARG A 305 5.39 24.54 -0.56
C ARG A 305 5.89 23.29 0.14
N LEU A 306 5.13 22.21 -0.01
CA LEU A 306 5.54 20.85 0.25
C LEU A 306 5.60 20.13 -1.10
N VAL A 307 6.82 19.91 -1.60
CA VAL A 307 7.06 19.16 -2.83
C VAL A 307 7.46 17.75 -2.44
N TYR A 308 6.68 16.73 -2.82
CA TYR A 308 7.04 15.37 -2.48
C TYR A 308 7.23 14.49 -3.71
N LEU A 309 8.26 13.67 -3.64
CA LEU A 309 8.64 12.70 -4.64
C LEU A 309 7.96 11.38 -4.30
N PHE A 310 7.25 10.79 -5.23
CA PHE A 310 6.53 9.54 -4.99
C PHE A 310 6.51 8.64 -6.23
N GLY A 311 6.05 7.41 -6.05
CA GLY A 311 5.64 6.51 -7.11
C GLY A 311 4.30 5.88 -6.77
N SER A 312 3.39 5.76 -7.72
CA SER A 312 2.09 5.11 -7.53
C SER A 312 2.21 3.63 -7.14
N TRP A 313 3.33 3.03 -7.45
CA TRP A 313 3.72 1.65 -7.15
C TRP A 313 4.24 1.44 -5.71
N CYS A 314 4.49 2.52 -4.96
CA CYS A 314 5.19 2.49 -3.67
C CYS A 314 4.20 2.54 -2.48
N PRO A 315 4.06 1.49 -1.67
CA PRO A 315 3.10 1.46 -0.56
C PRO A 315 3.29 2.56 0.49
N ASN A 316 4.54 2.88 0.88
CA ASN A 316 4.80 3.98 1.81
C ASN A 316 4.40 5.34 1.21
N CYS A 317 4.40 5.45 -0.13
CA CYS A 317 3.89 6.64 -0.81
C CYS A 317 2.37 6.75 -0.73
N HIS A 318 1.65 5.61 -0.67
CA HIS A 318 0.20 5.62 -0.42
C HIS A 318 -0.14 6.15 0.98
N ASP A 319 0.62 5.77 2.01
CA ASP A 319 0.46 6.33 3.36
C ASP A 319 0.81 7.83 3.38
N ALA A 320 1.90 8.22 2.71
CA ALA A 320 2.32 9.61 2.59
C ALA A 320 1.28 10.47 1.87
N ALA A 321 0.57 9.94 0.84
CA ALA A 321 -0.49 10.67 0.16
C ALA A 321 -1.63 11.07 1.08
N VAL A 322 -2.08 10.13 1.93
CA VAL A 322 -3.11 10.39 2.94
C VAL A 322 -2.64 11.49 3.90
N PHE A 323 -1.42 11.35 4.40
CA PHE A 323 -0.83 12.31 5.33
C PHE A 323 -0.67 13.72 4.71
N PHE A 324 -0.10 13.83 3.51
CA PHE A 324 0.08 15.12 2.84
C PHE A 324 -1.25 15.75 2.40
N GLY A 325 -2.24 14.94 2.05
CA GLY A 325 -3.61 15.39 1.82
C GLY A 325 -4.25 16.03 3.07
N GLN A 326 -3.99 15.47 4.25
CA GLN A 326 -4.43 16.05 5.51
C GLN A 326 -3.71 17.38 5.81
N LEU A 327 -2.40 17.48 5.53
CA LEU A 327 -1.66 18.74 5.66
C LEU A 327 -2.16 19.81 4.69
N GLU A 328 -2.44 19.47 3.42
CA GLU A 328 -3.03 20.40 2.46
C GLU A 328 -4.39 20.90 2.94
N LYS A 329 -5.24 20.01 3.42
CA LYS A 329 -6.55 20.36 3.97
C LYS A 329 -6.45 21.27 5.20
N ARG A 330 -5.45 21.04 6.07
CA ARG A 330 -5.25 21.80 7.32
C ARG A 330 -4.63 23.17 7.10
N TYR A 331 -3.68 23.30 6.17
CA TYR A 331 -2.84 24.47 6.01
C TYR A 331 -2.99 25.19 4.66
N GLY A 332 -3.75 24.64 3.71
CA GLY A 332 -3.92 25.20 2.37
C GLY A 332 -4.48 26.62 2.37
N ASP A 333 -5.52 26.88 3.18
CA ASP A 333 -6.10 28.22 3.33
C ASP A 333 -5.13 29.22 4.03
N ARG A 334 -4.15 28.72 4.77
CA ARG A 334 -3.09 29.50 5.40
C ARG A 334 -1.90 29.76 4.46
N GLY A 335 -1.92 29.20 3.24
CA GLY A 335 -0.92 29.49 2.21
C GLY A 335 0.07 28.36 1.93
N LEU A 336 -0.11 27.15 2.50
CA LEU A 336 0.62 25.95 2.07
C LEU A 336 0.13 25.49 0.70
N LYS A 337 1.05 25.08 -0.15
CA LYS A 337 0.75 24.35 -1.39
C LYS A 337 1.47 23.00 -1.41
N VAL A 338 0.73 21.94 -1.65
CA VAL A 338 1.31 20.60 -1.87
C VAL A 338 1.44 20.37 -3.36
N LEU A 339 2.53 19.72 -3.77
CA LEU A 339 2.82 19.32 -5.15
C LEU A 339 3.47 17.95 -5.15
N GLY A 340 2.94 17.02 -5.92
CA GLY A 340 3.52 15.69 -6.08
C GLY A 340 4.29 15.54 -7.39
N LEU A 341 5.52 15.00 -7.30
CA LEU A 341 6.36 14.63 -8.43
C LEU A 341 6.40 13.09 -8.54
N ALA A 342 5.70 12.55 -9.53
CA ALA A 342 5.58 11.12 -9.77
C ALA A 342 6.80 10.58 -10.52
N PHE A 343 7.43 9.55 -9.96
CA PHE A 343 8.48 8.76 -10.59
C PHE A 343 7.93 7.35 -10.82
N GLU A 344 7.60 7.05 -12.06
CA GLU A 344 6.81 5.87 -12.41
C GLU A 344 7.64 4.74 -13.03
N ALA A 345 7.02 3.57 -13.15
CA ALA A 345 7.75 2.33 -13.39
C ALA A 345 8.03 2.04 -14.88
N THR A 346 7.28 2.67 -15.82
CA THR A 346 7.32 2.26 -17.23
C THR A 346 8.12 3.19 -18.14
N GLY A 347 8.07 4.50 -17.87
CA GLY A 347 8.59 5.55 -18.75
C GLY A 347 7.74 5.81 -19.99
N ASP A 348 6.61 5.11 -20.12
CA ASP A 348 5.56 5.43 -21.09
C ASP A 348 4.58 6.41 -20.43
N PHE A 349 4.54 7.64 -20.94
CA PHE A 349 3.76 8.73 -20.33
C PHE A 349 2.28 8.36 -20.16
N VAL A 350 1.68 7.67 -21.12
CA VAL A 350 0.24 7.35 -21.07
C VAL A 350 -0.04 6.33 -19.97
N GLN A 351 0.77 5.26 -19.89
CA GLN A 351 0.64 4.24 -18.86
C GLN A 351 0.96 4.81 -17.47
N ASP A 352 1.99 5.63 -17.38
CA ASP A 352 2.40 6.26 -16.11
C ASP A 352 1.32 7.22 -15.60
N VAL A 353 0.72 8.04 -16.48
CA VAL A 353 -0.42 8.91 -16.13
C VAL A 353 -1.63 8.09 -15.66
N GLU A 354 -1.94 6.96 -16.30
CA GLU A 354 -3.04 6.10 -15.89
C GLU A 354 -2.86 5.62 -14.44
N GLN A 355 -1.65 5.17 -14.07
CA GLN A 355 -1.34 4.74 -12.71
C GLN A 355 -1.41 5.90 -11.70
N VAL A 356 -0.89 7.08 -12.06
CA VAL A 356 -0.98 8.27 -11.21
C VAL A 356 -2.44 8.71 -11.03
N LEU A 357 -3.29 8.58 -12.05
CA LEU A 357 -4.72 8.87 -11.93
C LEU A 357 -5.46 7.88 -11.01
N ILE A 358 -5.10 6.58 -11.04
CA ILE A 358 -5.63 5.58 -10.12
C ILE A 358 -5.22 5.94 -8.69
N TYR A 359 -3.94 6.27 -8.47
CA TYR A 359 -3.41 6.73 -7.19
C TYR A 359 -4.12 7.99 -6.68
N ALA A 360 -4.29 9.00 -7.55
CA ALA A 360 -4.96 10.25 -7.21
C ALA A 360 -6.43 10.05 -6.79
N ARG A 361 -7.17 9.22 -7.53
CA ARG A 361 -8.57 8.88 -7.17
C ARG A 361 -8.67 8.13 -5.86
N ARG A 362 -7.77 7.17 -5.62
CA ARG A 362 -7.76 6.37 -4.39
C ARG A 362 -7.57 7.22 -3.14
N HIS A 363 -6.75 8.25 -3.21
CA HIS A 363 -6.40 9.13 -2.09
C HIS A 363 -7.10 10.48 -2.13
N GLU A 364 -8.09 10.65 -3.03
CA GLU A 364 -8.86 11.89 -3.17
C GLU A 364 -7.96 13.13 -3.30
N ILE A 365 -6.83 12.97 -4.06
CA ILE A 365 -5.84 14.02 -4.22
C ILE A 365 -6.42 15.16 -5.06
N ASN A 366 -6.36 16.37 -4.51
CA ASN A 366 -6.87 17.60 -5.14
C ASN A 366 -5.77 18.64 -5.43
N TYR A 367 -4.52 18.33 -5.11
CA TYR A 367 -3.35 19.17 -5.41
C TYR A 367 -2.65 18.70 -6.70
N PRO A 368 -1.79 19.54 -7.33
CA PRO A 368 -1.11 19.20 -8.56
C PRO A 368 -0.21 17.97 -8.46
N LEU A 369 -0.28 17.10 -9.47
CA LEU A 369 0.63 15.97 -9.67
C LEU A 369 1.29 16.12 -11.05
N LEU A 370 2.62 15.98 -11.10
CA LEU A 370 3.41 16.04 -12.32
C LEU A 370 4.16 14.72 -12.52
N VAL A 371 4.33 14.27 -13.76
CA VAL A 371 5.11 13.07 -14.10
C VAL A 371 6.57 13.50 -14.28
N ALA A 372 7.40 13.16 -13.30
CA ALA A 372 8.78 13.67 -13.21
C ALA A 372 9.84 12.70 -13.79
N GLY A 373 9.48 11.44 -14.03
CA GLY A 373 10.39 10.50 -14.67
C GLY A 373 10.25 9.06 -14.21
N LEU A 374 11.30 8.28 -14.38
CA LEU A 374 11.35 6.87 -14.02
C LEU A 374 11.62 6.65 -12.53
N ALA A 375 11.10 5.54 -12.00
CA ALA A 375 11.33 5.02 -10.66
C ALA A 375 12.77 4.49 -10.48
N ASP A 376 13.74 5.32 -10.83
CA ASP A 376 15.16 5.09 -10.68
C ASP A 376 15.79 6.23 -9.90
N LYS A 377 16.47 5.90 -8.80
CA LYS A 377 17.01 6.92 -7.87
C LYS A 377 18.11 7.78 -8.49
N GLU A 378 18.89 7.26 -9.43
CA GLU A 378 19.94 8.01 -10.10
C GLU A 378 19.33 8.96 -11.13
N LEU A 379 18.36 8.50 -11.93
CA LEU A 379 17.66 9.34 -12.90
C LEU A 379 16.87 10.43 -12.19
N ALA A 380 16.17 10.10 -11.10
CA ALA A 380 15.46 11.07 -10.27
C ALA A 380 16.41 12.12 -9.67
N SER A 381 17.60 11.72 -9.23
CA SER A 381 18.62 12.65 -8.72
C SER A 381 19.12 13.60 -9.80
N ARG A 382 19.23 13.16 -11.05
CA ARG A 382 19.62 14.00 -12.19
C ARG A 382 18.53 15.03 -12.55
N SER A 383 17.25 14.63 -12.45
CA SER A 383 16.13 15.54 -12.74
C SER A 383 15.86 16.56 -11.61
N LEU A 384 16.45 16.35 -10.43
CA LEU A 384 16.28 17.20 -9.24
C LEU A 384 17.66 17.67 -8.71
N PRO A 385 18.40 18.50 -9.47
CA PRO A 385 19.78 18.85 -9.18
C PRO A 385 19.97 19.68 -7.89
N PHE A 386 18.90 20.11 -7.26
CA PHE A 386 18.92 20.78 -5.98
C PHE A 386 19.05 19.84 -4.76
N LEU A 387 18.89 18.53 -4.96
CA LEU A 387 19.19 17.52 -3.95
C LEU A 387 20.59 16.94 -4.19
N ASP A 388 21.28 16.56 -3.12
CA ASP A 388 22.53 15.80 -3.25
C ASP A 388 22.28 14.47 -3.96
N ARG A 389 21.21 13.78 -3.59
CA ARG A 389 20.64 12.62 -4.28
C ARG A 389 19.23 12.26 -3.76
N VAL A 390 18.48 11.55 -4.56
CA VAL A 390 17.21 10.90 -4.15
C VAL A 390 17.57 9.54 -3.53
N ARG A 391 17.25 9.38 -2.24
CA ARG A 391 17.54 8.14 -1.49
C ARG A 391 16.36 7.19 -1.44
N SER A 392 15.14 7.74 -1.42
CA SER A 392 13.92 6.95 -1.33
C SER A 392 12.72 7.66 -1.94
N PHE A 393 11.69 6.87 -2.20
CA PHE A 393 10.33 7.34 -2.37
C PHE A 393 9.51 6.83 -1.17
N PRO A 394 8.72 7.71 -0.48
CA PRO A 394 8.66 9.14 -0.71
C PRO A 394 9.87 9.90 -0.15
N THR A 395 10.06 11.11 -0.65
CA THR A 395 10.92 12.15 -0.07
C THR A 395 10.15 13.47 -0.16
N ALA A 396 10.10 14.24 0.92
CA ALA A 396 9.37 15.53 0.97
C ALA A 396 10.34 16.70 1.16
N VAL A 397 10.12 17.76 0.39
CA VAL A 397 10.91 19.01 0.41
C VAL A 397 10.03 20.14 0.89
N LEU A 398 10.40 20.78 1.97
CA LEU A 398 9.74 21.96 2.52
C LEU A 398 10.41 23.23 2.00
N VAL A 399 9.65 24.10 1.37
CA VAL A 399 10.12 25.33 0.71
C VAL A 399 9.36 26.52 1.27
N ASP A 400 10.05 27.58 1.62
CA ASP A 400 9.44 28.83 2.12
C ASP A 400 8.86 29.71 0.99
N LYS A 401 8.21 30.80 1.39
CA LYS A 401 7.60 31.80 0.46
C LYS A 401 8.61 32.42 -0.52
N ASN A 402 9.88 32.46 -0.14
CA ASN A 402 10.97 33.03 -0.96
C ASN A 402 11.62 31.96 -1.88
N GLY A 403 11.12 30.74 -1.89
CA GLY A 403 11.67 29.65 -2.68
C GLY A 403 12.90 28.96 -2.07
N ARG A 404 13.22 29.21 -0.80
CA ARG A 404 14.36 28.58 -0.13
C ARG A 404 13.94 27.27 0.51
N ILE A 405 14.74 26.23 0.32
CA ILE A 405 14.49 24.92 0.96
C ILE A 405 14.81 25.04 2.45
N GLN A 406 13.84 24.69 3.28
CA GLN A 406 13.93 24.71 4.74
C GLN A 406 14.09 23.33 5.37
N GLY A 407 13.94 22.26 4.58
CA GLY A 407 14.18 20.90 5.01
C GLY A 407 13.82 19.88 3.94
N VAL A 408 14.51 18.74 4.00
CA VAL A 408 14.22 17.56 3.17
C VAL A 408 13.99 16.40 4.09
N TYR A 409 12.80 15.80 4.05
CA TYR A 409 12.45 14.62 4.81
C TYR A 409 12.54 13.40 3.90
N THR A 410 13.43 12.49 4.23
CA THR A 410 13.70 11.26 3.44
C THR A 410 12.95 10.08 4.02
N GLY A 411 12.18 9.38 3.19
CA GLY A 411 11.39 8.23 3.62
C GLY A 411 10.05 8.62 4.24
N PHE A 412 9.40 7.65 4.87
CA PHE A 412 8.12 7.83 5.55
C PHE A 412 7.93 6.72 6.58
N SER A 413 7.64 7.08 7.81
CA SER A 413 7.22 6.15 8.86
C SER A 413 5.70 6.02 8.76
N GLY A 414 5.21 4.87 8.29
CA GLY A 414 3.77 4.63 8.15
C GLY A 414 3.06 4.41 9.50
N PRO A 415 1.72 4.31 9.51
CA PRO A 415 0.93 4.15 10.72
C PRO A 415 1.30 2.93 11.58
N ALA A 416 1.86 1.87 10.97
CA ALA A 416 2.34 0.67 11.66
C ALA A 416 3.43 0.97 12.71
N THR A 417 4.17 2.08 12.54
CA THR A 417 5.27 2.49 13.40
C THR A 417 4.81 3.17 14.69
N GLY A 418 3.51 3.52 14.81
CA GLY A 418 2.90 4.11 16.00
C GLY A 418 3.54 5.44 16.39
N GLU A 419 4.41 5.42 17.42
CA GLU A 419 5.02 6.62 17.97
C GLU A 419 5.92 7.37 16.97
N ALA A 420 6.63 6.64 16.08
CA ALA A 420 7.46 7.25 15.06
C ALA A 420 6.60 7.98 14.00
N TYR A 421 5.41 7.45 13.68
CA TYR A 421 4.44 8.15 12.82
C TYR A 421 3.91 9.43 13.48
N ALA A 422 3.52 9.38 14.76
CA ALA A 422 3.04 10.54 15.51
C ALA A 422 4.12 11.63 15.64
N GLU A 423 5.36 11.25 15.89
CA GLU A 423 6.51 12.18 15.95
C GLU A 423 6.78 12.82 14.58
N GLN A 424 6.71 12.04 13.49
CA GLN A 424 6.80 12.56 12.13
C GLN A 424 5.72 13.62 11.87
N GLU A 425 4.46 13.34 12.22
CA GLU A 425 3.34 14.27 12.08
C GLU A 425 3.60 15.57 12.84
N ARG A 426 3.99 15.48 14.11
CA ARG A 426 4.32 16.64 14.95
C ARG A 426 5.41 17.51 14.29
N ARG A 427 6.51 16.90 13.82
CA ARG A 427 7.64 17.59 13.18
C ARG A 427 7.26 18.28 11.88
N PHE A 428 6.41 17.65 11.05
CA PHE A 428 5.89 18.31 9.84
C PHE A 428 5.01 19.51 10.19
N CYS A 429 4.08 19.38 11.13
CA CYS A 429 3.23 20.48 11.56
C CYS A 429 4.03 21.66 12.09
N GLU A 430 4.98 21.44 12.99
CA GLU A 430 5.85 22.49 13.54
C GLU A 430 6.65 23.24 12.46
N ARG A 431 7.21 22.49 11.49
CA ARG A 431 7.98 23.11 10.40
C ARG A 431 7.10 23.90 9.44
N ILE A 432 5.91 23.36 9.10
CA ILE A 432 4.96 24.05 8.23
C ILE A 432 4.46 25.34 8.92
N GLU A 433 4.11 25.28 10.19
CA GLU A 433 3.72 26.48 10.94
C GLU A 433 4.82 27.53 10.95
N ALA A 434 6.07 27.15 11.18
CA ALA A 434 7.21 28.05 11.10
C ALA A 434 7.44 28.65 9.69
N LEU A 435 7.07 27.94 8.61
CA LEU A 435 7.11 28.45 7.24
C LEU A 435 6.01 29.47 6.97
N LEU A 436 4.83 29.26 7.55
CA LEU A 436 3.66 30.12 7.35
C LEU A 436 3.72 31.41 8.19
N ASP A 437 4.28 31.33 9.42
CA ASP A 437 4.35 32.41 10.38
C ASP A 437 5.52 33.39 10.13
N LYS A 438 6.53 33.02 9.35
CA LYS A 438 7.60 33.92 8.93
C LYS A 438 6.99 35.03 8.09
N SER A 439 6.59 36.13 8.78
CA SER A 439 6.39 37.46 8.18
C SER A 439 7.72 37.92 7.63
N GLU A 440 7.68 38.67 6.55
CA GLU A 440 8.83 39.26 5.83
C GLU A 440 9.93 39.84 6.70
#